data_2c614ad01648882dcd770f6240022a51
#
_entry.id   2c614ad01648882dcd770f6240022a51
#
_cell.length_a   1.000
_cell.length_b   1.000
_cell.length_c   1.000
_cell.angle_alpha   90.00
_cell.angle_beta   90.00
_cell.angle_gamma   90.00
#
_symmetry.space_group_name_H-M   'P 1'
#
loop_
_entity.id
_entity.type
_entity.pdbx_description
1 polymer ?
#
loop_
_entity_poly.entity_id
_entity_poly.type
_entity_poly.pdbx_seq_one_letter_code
_entity_poly.pdbx_strand_id
1 'polypeptide(L)'
;VELRQSSKWPDKLVMVKLVPGKNGKTRNQQLEKILRLSEQYLNGKQVELPLDALDLSGLSGFARQTLETLRQQVPRGKVITYGRLAELCGHPGAARTVGSVMRNNPFPLFFPCHRVVRSDLRCGGFMGVNNSSGETELKRQLLIFEGVMFESNGKIANSCQI
;
A
#
# COMPACT_ATOMS: atom_id res chain seq x y z
N VAL A 1 -1.18 6.72 -12.33
CA VAL A 1 -0.25 5.64 -11.93
C VAL A 1 0.91 5.60 -12.92
N GLU A 2 2.13 5.57 -12.44
CA GLU A 2 3.33 5.29 -13.24
C GLU A 2 3.80 3.87 -12.96
N LEU A 3 4.17 3.14 -14.02
CA LEU A 3 4.69 1.78 -13.94
C LEU A 3 6.13 1.75 -14.44
N ARG A 4 7.00 1.05 -13.70
CA ARG A 4 8.37 0.77 -14.13
C ARG A 4 8.54 -0.72 -14.34
N GLN A 5 8.95 -1.12 -15.55
CA GLN A 5 9.20 -2.49 -15.92
C GLN A 5 10.54 -3.00 -15.36
N SER A 6 10.62 -4.31 -15.14
CA SER A 6 11.86 -4.99 -14.81
C SER A 6 12.76 -5.04 -16.06
N SER A 7 14.06 -4.79 -15.90
CA SER A 7 15.03 -5.02 -16.96
C SER A 7 15.28 -6.52 -17.19
N LYS A 8 15.08 -7.35 -16.16
CA LYS A 8 15.27 -8.81 -16.21
C LYS A 8 14.05 -9.54 -16.77
N TRP A 9 12.85 -9.03 -16.46
CA TRP A 9 11.57 -9.62 -16.85
C TRP A 9 10.67 -8.52 -17.44
N PRO A 10 10.68 -8.31 -18.78
CA PRO A 10 9.99 -7.18 -19.41
C PRO A 10 8.47 -7.16 -19.21
N ASP A 11 7.85 -8.29 -18.89
CA ASP A 11 6.43 -8.45 -18.56
C ASP A 11 6.10 -8.17 -17.10
N LYS A 12 7.12 -7.92 -16.24
CA LYS A 12 6.94 -7.66 -14.82
C LYS A 12 7.29 -6.23 -14.43
N LEU A 13 6.70 -5.79 -13.32
CA LEU A 13 6.92 -4.48 -12.72
C LEU A 13 7.95 -4.58 -11.58
N VAL A 14 8.87 -3.65 -11.52
CA VAL A 14 9.76 -3.43 -10.36
C VAL A 14 9.29 -2.28 -9.49
N MET A 15 8.40 -1.42 -9.99
CA MET A 15 7.85 -0.30 -9.22
C MET A 15 6.50 0.13 -9.77
N VAL A 16 5.64 0.55 -8.85
CA VAL A 16 4.39 1.27 -9.11
C VAL A 16 4.45 2.59 -8.36
N LYS A 17 4.18 3.70 -9.02
CA LYS A 17 4.17 5.03 -8.41
C LYS A 17 2.82 5.70 -8.60
N LEU A 18 2.26 6.21 -7.53
CA LEU A 18 1.04 7.02 -7.55
C LEU A 18 1.45 8.48 -7.80
N VAL A 19 1.07 9.02 -8.96
CA VAL A 19 1.40 10.39 -9.36
C VAL A 19 0.09 11.13 -9.63
N PRO A 20 -0.22 12.20 -8.89
CA PRO A 20 -1.41 13.01 -9.12
C PRO A 20 -1.44 13.58 -10.54
N GLY A 21 -2.62 13.59 -11.17
CA GLY A 21 -2.84 14.22 -12.48
C GLY A 21 -2.18 13.53 -13.68
N LYS A 22 -1.57 12.35 -13.51
CA LYS A 22 -0.98 11.59 -14.62
C LYS A 22 -1.73 10.29 -14.90
N ASN A 23 -2.13 10.10 -16.16
CA ASN A 23 -2.65 8.84 -16.64
C ASN A 23 -1.50 8.02 -17.23
N GLY A 24 -1.32 6.80 -16.75
CA GLY A 24 -0.33 5.87 -17.29
C GLY A 24 -0.74 5.40 -18.68
N LYS A 25 0.25 5.27 -19.58
CA LYS A 25 0.08 4.64 -20.90
C LYS A 25 1.19 3.61 -21.11
N THR A 26 0.85 2.49 -21.71
CA THR A 26 1.80 1.44 -22.07
C THR A 26 1.32 0.73 -23.34
N ARG A 27 2.25 0.12 -24.09
CA ARG A 27 1.94 -0.73 -25.25
C ARG A 27 1.86 -2.22 -24.89
N ASN A 28 2.17 -2.56 -23.63
CA ASN A 28 2.08 -3.93 -23.14
C ASN A 28 0.69 -4.21 -22.59
N GLN A 29 -0.04 -5.16 -23.17
CA GLN A 29 -1.42 -5.49 -22.80
C GLN A 29 -1.57 -5.87 -21.32
N GLN A 30 -0.63 -6.60 -20.74
CA GLN A 30 -0.67 -6.99 -19.33
C GLN A 30 -0.54 -5.77 -18.42
N LEU A 31 0.38 -4.86 -18.74
CA LEU A 31 0.56 -3.61 -17.98
C LEU A 31 -0.62 -2.67 -18.17
N GLU A 32 -1.25 -2.66 -19.35
CA GLU A 32 -2.48 -1.89 -19.57
C GLU A 32 -3.65 -2.40 -18.70
N LYS A 33 -3.77 -3.73 -18.57
CA LYS A 33 -4.74 -4.33 -17.63
C LYS A 33 -4.47 -3.87 -16.17
N ILE A 34 -3.21 -3.84 -15.75
CA ILE A 34 -2.82 -3.38 -14.41
C ILE A 34 -3.18 -1.90 -14.21
N LEU A 35 -2.89 -1.05 -15.20
CA LEU A 35 -3.28 0.37 -15.14
C LEU A 35 -4.78 0.53 -14.96
N ARG A 36 -5.59 -0.17 -15.76
CA ARG A 36 -7.06 -0.14 -15.64
C ARG A 36 -7.56 -0.63 -14.28
N LEU A 37 -6.99 -1.73 -13.76
CA LEU A 37 -7.35 -2.23 -12.44
C LEU A 37 -6.94 -1.25 -11.33
N SER A 38 -5.76 -0.62 -11.44
CA SER A 38 -5.31 0.39 -10.50
C SER A 38 -6.21 1.64 -10.51
N GLU A 39 -6.65 2.08 -11.68
CA GLU A 39 -7.62 3.18 -11.83
C GLU A 39 -8.99 2.82 -11.23
N GLN A 40 -9.47 1.60 -11.47
CA GLN A 40 -10.70 1.12 -10.86
C GLN A 40 -10.60 1.07 -9.34
N TYR A 41 -9.46 0.61 -8.80
CA TYR A 41 -9.21 0.62 -7.37
C TYR A 41 -9.24 2.04 -6.78
N LEU A 42 -8.55 2.99 -7.43
CA LEU A 42 -8.50 4.40 -7.01
C LEU A 42 -9.88 5.10 -7.13
N ASN A 43 -10.77 4.57 -7.99
CA ASN A 43 -12.16 4.99 -8.09
C ASN A 43 -13.10 4.24 -7.12
N GLY A 44 -12.55 3.59 -6.10
CA GLY A 44 -13.31 2.93 -5.05
C GLY A 44 -13.84 1.54 -5.39
N LYS A 45 -13.60 1.01 -6.59
CA LYS A 45 -14.05 -0.34 -6.97
C LYS A 45 -13.25 -1.41 -6.23
N GLN A 46 -13.92 -2.49 -5.89
CA GLN A 46 -13.27 -3.66 -5.31
C GLN A 46 -12.67 -4.49 -6.47
N VAL A 47 -11.35 -4.44 -6.61
CA VAL A 47 -10.61 -5.18 -7.64
C VAL A 47 -9.39 -5.85 -7.01
N GLU A 48 -9.03 -7.00 -7.56
CA GLU A 48 -7.82 -7.71 -7.17
C GLU A 48 -6.68 -7.40 -8.15
N LEU A 49 -5.52 -6.98 -7.60
CA LEU A 49 -4.32 -6.70 -8.39
C LEU A 49 -3.44 -7.95 -8.44
N PRO A 50 -3.05 -8.42 -9.63
CA PRO A 50 -2.33 -9.69 -9.81
C PRO A 50 -0.87 -9.57 -9.36
N LEU A 51 -0.42 -10.42 -8.42
CA LEU A 51 0.95 -10.41 -7.90
C LEU A 51 1.98 -11.00 -8.86
N ASP A 52 1.55 -11.87 -9.77
CA ASP A 52 2.40 -12.47 -10.80
C ASP A 52 3.00 -11.45 -11.79
N ALA A 53 2.41 -10.26 -11.83
CA ALA A 53 2.94 -9.12 -12.58
C ALA A 53 4.13 -8.41 -11.90
N LEU A 54 4.51 -8.78 -10.67
CA LEU A 54 5.54 -8.09 -9.90
C LEU A 54 6.86 -8.85 -9.93
N ASP A 55 7.96 -8.11 -10.08
CA ASP A 55 9.30 -8.61 -9.81
C ASP A 55 9.65 -8.31 -8.35
N LEU A 56 9.52 -9.31 -7.49
CA LEU A 56 9.79 -9.20 -6.06
C LEU A 56 11.25 -9.52 -5.68
N SER A 57 12.12 -9.81 -6.66
CA SER A 57 13.50 -10.23 -6.42
C SER A 57 14.37 -9.15 -5.73
N GLY A 58 13.99 -7.88 -5.85
CA GLY A 58 14.65 -6.76 -5.17
C GLY A 58 14.26 -6.55 -3.70
N LEU A 59 13.28 -7.32 -3.19
CA LEU A 59 12.87 -7.22 -1.79
C LEU A 59 13.73 -8.11 -0.89
N SER A 60 14.13 -7.60 0.28
CA SER A 60 14.69 -8.45 1.32
C SER A 60 13.65 -9.45 1.85
N GLY A 61 14.09 -10.57 2.42
CA GLY A 61 13.17 -11.59 2.99
C GLY A 61 12.19 -10.99 3.99
N PHE A 62 12.66 -10.13 4.90
CA PHE A 62 11.79 -9.44 5.88
C PHE A 62 10.79 -8.50 5.20
N ALA A 63 11.22 -7.73 4.20
CA ALA A 63 10.33 -6.82 3.49
C ALA A 63 9.23 -7.59 2.75
N ARG A 64 9.60 -8.66 2.05
CA ARG A 64 8.67 -9.53 1.34
C ARG A 64 7.65 -10.15 2.31
N GLN A 65 8.11 -10.77 3.38
CA GLN A 65 7.24 -11.35 4.41
C GLN A 65 6.27 -10.32 4.98
N THR A 66 6.76 -9.13 5.33
CA THR A 66 5.94 -8.05 5.89
C THR A 66 4.85 -7.59 4.92
N LEU A 67 5.19 -7.40 3.65
CA LEU A 67 4.26 -6.96 2.62
C LEU A 67 3.21 -8.05 2.30
N GLU A 68 3.63 -9.31 2.21
CA GLU A 68 2.73 -10.46 2.00
C GLU A 68 1.77 -10.64 3.19
N THR A 69 2.28 -10.57 4.43
CA THR A 69 1.45 -10.63 5.65
C THR A 69 0.43 -9.50 5.68
N LEU A 70 0.85 -8.26 5.36
CA LEU A 70 -0.06 -7.12 5.28
C LEU A 70 -1.21 -7.39 4.30
N ARG A 71 -0.90 -7.85 3.10
CA ARG A 71 -1.90 -8.11 2.06
C ARG A 71 -2.89 -9.20 2.47
N GLN A 72 -2.38 -10.27 3.10
CA GLN A 72 -3.19 -11.44 3.48
C GLN A 72 -4.06 -11.18 4.72
N GLN A 73 -3.51 -10.46 5.71
CA GLN A 73 -4.14 -10.33 7.03
C GLN A 73 -4.98 -9.06 7.18
N VAL A 74 -4.76 -8.05 6.33
CA VAL A 74 -5.45 -6.76 6.47
C VAL A 74 -6.36 -6.52 5.26
N PRO A 75 -7.63 -6.94 5.33
CA PRO A 75 -8.57 -6.78 4.23
C PRO A 75 -8.96 -5.31 4.04
N ARG A 76 -9.64 -5.04 2.92
CA ARG A 76 -10.25 -3.74 2.62
C ARG A 76 -11.17 -3.30 3.77
N GLY A 77 -11.15 -2.01 4.11
CA GLY A 77 -11.95 -1.45 5.21
C GLY A 77 -11.36 -1.66 6.59
N LYS A 78 -10.20 -2.32 6.69
CA LYS A 78 -9.49 -2.54 7.95
C LYS A 78 -8.11 -1.88 7.93
N VAL A 79 -7.61 -1.58 9.13
CA VAL A 79 -6.28 -1.04 9.36
C VAL A 79 -5.55 -1.84 10.43
N ILE A 80 -4.22 -1.76 10.41
CA ILE A 80 -3.34 -2.39 11.39
C ILE A 80 -2.28 -1.38 11.85
N THR A 81 -1.85 -1.46 13.11
CA THR A 81 -0.72 -0.63 13.55
C THR A 81 0.62 -1.24 13.14
N TYR A 82 1.67 -0.40 13.03
CA TYR A 82 3.02 -0.89 12.72
C TYR A 82 3.50 -1.95 13.72
N GLY A 83 3.18 -1.77 15.01
CA GLY A 83 3.54 -2.74 16.06
C GLY A 83 2.83 -4.07 15.87
N ARG A 84 1.52 -4.03 15.65
CA ARG A 84 0.72 -5.24 15.46
C ARG A 84 1.12 -6.01 14.20
N LEU A 85 1.44 -5.30 13.10
CA LEU A 85 1.96 -5.95 11.89
C LEU A 85 3.33 -6.61 12.16
N ALA A 86 4.19 -5.97 12.93
CA ALA A 86 5.47 -6.56 13.33
C ALA A 86 5.27 -7.87 14.14
N GLU A 87 4.32 -7.90 15.06
CA GLU A 87 3.95 -9.10 15.83
C GLU A 87 3.46 -10.23 14.91
N LEU A 88 2.56 -9.92 13.95
CA LEU A 88 2.06 -10.90 12.98
C LEU A 88 3.17 -11.47 12.09
N CYS A 89 4.22 -10.69 11.84
CA CYS A 89 5.42 -11.17 11.13
C CYS A 89 6.39 -11.97 12.01
N GLY A 90 6.06 -12.20 13.30
CA GLY A 90 6.94 -12.92 14.25
C GLY A 90 8.10 -12.07 14.79
N HIS A 91 8.04 -10.75 14.63
CA HIS A 91 9.10 -9.81 15.06
C HIS A 91 8.53 -8.72 16.00
N PRO A 92 8.06 -9.08 17.21
CA PRO A 92 7.55 -8.09 18.17
C PRO A 92 8.62 -7.04 18.47
N GLY A 93 8.22 -5.77 18.53
CA GLY A 93 9.14 -4.63 18.72
C GLY A 93 9.74 -4.05 17.42
N ALA A 94 9.60 -4.71 16.27
CA ALA A 94 10.15 -4.24 14.99
C ALA A 94 9.30 -3.17 14.27
N ALA A 95 8.46 -2.42 14.97
CA ALA A 95 7.56 -1.42 14.38
C ALA A 95 8.29 -0.38 13.49
N ARG A 96 9.51 0.05 13.87
CA ARG A 96 10.32 0.98 13.08
C ARG A 96 10.80 0.35 11.77
N THR A 97 11.21 -0.91 11.82
CA THR A 97 11.63 -1.68 10.64
C THR A 97 10.46 -1.88 9.68
N VAL A 98 9.28 -2.24 10.20
CA VAL A 98 8.03 -2.27 9.43
C VAL A 98 7.73 -0.90 8.81
N GLY A 99 7.92 0.19 9.56
CA GLY A 99 7.80 1.55 9.03
C GLY A 99 8.73 1.82 7.84
N SER A 100 9.98 1.35 7.89
CA SER A 100 10.92 1.43 6.77
C SER A 100 10.47 0.59 5.58
N VAL A 101 9.94 -0.61 5.79
CA VAL A 101 9.35 -1.43 4.71
C VAL A 101 8.18 -0.72 4.05
N MET A 102 7.26 -0.14 4.84
CA MET A 102 6.10 0.59 4.30
C MET A 102 6.53 1.83 3.50
N ARG A 103 7.55 2.55 3.98
CA ARG A 103 8.12 3.72 3.28
C ARG A 103 8.71 3.36 1.93
N ASN A 104 9.42 2.24 1.87
CA ASN A 104 10.14 1.77 0.69
C ASN A 104 9.35 0.75 -0.14
N ASN A 105 8.04 0.59 0.11
CA ASN A 105 7.20 -0.31 -0.67
C ASN A 105 7.18 0.12 -2.15
N PRO A 106 7.75 -0.68 -3.08
CA PRO A 106 7.78 -0.33 -4.49
C PRO A 106 6.46 -0.61 -5.21
N PHE A 107 5.50 -1.26 -4.55
CA PHE A 107 4.25 -1.72 -5.14
C PHE A 107 3.02 -1.27 -4.33
N PRO A 108 2.80 0.06 -4.15
CA PRO A 108 1.60 0.56 -3.51
C PRO A 108 0.36 0.06 -4.26
N LEU A 109 -0.76 -0.09 -3.56
CA LEU A 109 -2.00 -0.75 -3.95
C LEU A 109 -1.91 -2.29 -3.99
N PHE A 110 -0.87 -2.88 -4.60
CA PHE A 110 -0.64 -4.33 -4.56
C PHE A 110 -0.38 -4.82 -3.13
N PHE A 111 0.50 -4.10 -2.42
CA PHE A 111 0.70 -4.24 -0.99
C PHE A 111 0.16 -2.97 -0.32
N PRO A 112 -0.98 -3.04 0.38
CA PRO A 112 -1.75 -1.87 0.79
C PRO A 112 -1.12 -1.17 2.01
N CYS A 113 0.07 -0.60 1.86
CA CYS A 113 0.79 0.08 2.94
C CYS A 113 0.02 1.28 3.54
N HIS A 114 -0.97 1.82 2.82
CA HIS A 114 -1.88 2.82 3.36
C HIS A 114 -2.76 2.29 4.51
N ARG A 115 -2.97 0.96 4.64
CA ARG A 115 -3.70 0.36 5.77
C ARG A 115 -2.88 0.25 7.05
N VAL A 116 -1.56 0.53 7.01
CA VAL A 116 -0.70 0.51 8.21
C VAL A 116 -0.67 1.89 8.82
N VAL A 117 -1.08 2.01 10.08
CA VAL A 117 -1.31 3.27 10.78
C VAL A 117 -0.53 3.36 12.09
N ARG A 118 -0.50 4.52 12.70
CA ARG A 118 0.16 4.74 13.99
C ARG A 118 -0.62 4.07 15.13
N SER A 119 0.06 3.85 16.25
CA SER A 119 -0.54 3.26 17.46
C SER A 119 -1.68 4.13 18.06
N ASP A 120 -1.67 5.43 17.78
CA ASP A 120 -2.73 6.37 18.17
C ASP A 120 -3.91 6.40 17.17
N LEU A 121 -3.95 5.47 16.21
CA LEU A 121 -4.94 5.34 15.13
C LEU A 121 -5.01 6.56 14.19
N ARG A 122 -3.95 7.35 14.09
CA ARG A 122 -3.80 8.38 13.06
C ARG A 122 -3.07 7.84 11.84
N CYS A 123 -3.34 8.41 10.68
CA CYS A 123 -2.78 7.93 9.40
C CYS A 123 -1.25 7.82 9.41
N GLY A 124 -0.54 8.81 9.95
CA GLY A 124 0.92 8.88 9.84
C GLY A 124 1.38 9.21 8.41
N GLY A 125 2.68 9.15 8.15
CA GLY A 125 3.26 9.40 6.84
C GLY A 125 2.88 8.37 5.78
N PHE A 126 3.07 8.72 4.50
CA PHE A 126 2.81 7.85 3.36
C PHE A 126 3.88 8.05 2.28
N MET A 127 4.26 6.99 1.56
CA MET A 127 5.21 7.00 0.44
C MET A 127 6.55 7.72 0.73
N GLY A 128 7.04 7.66 1.96
CA GLY A 128 8.34 8.23 2.33
C GLY A 128 8.31 9.67 2.80
N VAL A 129 7.18 10.35 2.77
CA VAL A 129 7.06 11.73 3.22
C VAL A 129 6.34 11.81 4.56
N ASN A 130 6.96 12.50 5.50
CA ASN A 130 6.39 12.76 6.82
C ASN A 130 5.68 14.10 6.79
N ASN A 131 4.35 14.09 7.01
CA ASN A 131 3.54 15.28 7.27
C ASN A 131 3.47 16.37 6.18
N SER A 132 3.89 16.13 4.93
CA SER A 132 3.45 16.99 3.85
C SER A 132 1.95 16.76 3.62
N SER A 133 1.18 17.83 3.60
CA SER A 133 -0.29 17.81 3.61
C SER A 133 -0.92 16.94 2.51
N GLY A 134 -0.27 16.82 1.34
CA GLY A 134 -0.85 16.10 0.20
C GLY A 134 -0.82 14.59 0.28
N GLU A 135 0.24 13.97 0.80
CA GLU A 135 0.38 12.50 0.80
C GLU A 135 -0.33 11.85 1.98
N THR A 136 -0.38 12.52 3.13
CA THR A 136 -1.24 12.12 4.25
C THR A 136 -2.71 12.18 3.84
N GLU A 137 -3.09 13.17 3.04
CA GLU A 137 -4.44 13.28 2.49
C GLU A 137 -4.73 12.16 1.49
N LEU A 138 -3.80 11.82 0.59
CA LEU A 138 -3.96 10.70 -0.33
C LEU A 138 -4.18 9.38 0.44
N LYS A 139 -3.40 9.13 1.49
CA LYS A 139 -3.57 7.96 2.35
C LYS A 139 -4.95 7.94 2.99
N ARG A 140 -5.40 9.08 3.51
CA ARG A 140 -6.72 9.23 4.12
C ARG A 140 -7.83 8.95 3.11
N GLN A 141 -7.73 9.50 1.89
CA GLN A 141 -8.70 9.27 0.83
C GLN A 141 -8.76 7.79 0.42
N LEU A 142 -7.63 7.11 0.27
CA LEU A 142 -7.58 5.68 -0.01
C LEU A 142 -8.30 4.87 1.08
N LEU A 143 -8.08 5.20 2.35
CA LEU A 143 -8.77 4.55 3.48
C LEU A 143 -10.28 4.80 3.45
N ILE A 144 -10.71 6.03 3.15
CA ILE A 144 -12.13 6.37 3.01
C ILE A 144 -12.77 5.58 1.85
N PHE A 145 -12.11 5.52 0.69
CA PHE A 145 -12.58 4.72 -0.45
C PHE A 145 -12.68 3.23 -0.13
N GLU A 146 -11.89 2.76 0.82
CA GLU A 146 -11.99 1.39 1.33
C GLU A 146 -13.07 1.18 2.38
N GLY A 147 -13.74 2.23 2.83
CA GLY A 147 -14.79 2.16 3.85
C GLY A 147 -14.28 2.31 5.28
N VAL A 148 -13.04 2.76 5.47
CA VAL A 148 -12.51 3.05 6.81
C VAL A 148 -13.16 4.30 7.36
N MET A 149 -13.72 4.19 8.56
CA MET A 149 -14.40 5.29 9.26
C MET A 149 -13.40 6.13 10.08
N PHE A 150 -13.57 7.44 10.02
CA PHE A 150 -12.82 8.41 10.82
C PHE A 150 -13.73 9.10 11.81
N GLU A 151 -13.26 9.27 13.03
CA GLU A 151 -13.90 10.05 14.09
C GLU A 151 -13.69 11.56 13.85
N SER A 152 -14.46 12.41 14.52
CA SER A 152 -14.36 13.87 14.44
C SER A 152 -12.97 14.42 14.84
N ASN A 153 -12.24 13.71 15.70
CA ASN A 153 -10.87 14.04 16.13
C ASN A 153 -9.78 13.62 15.12
N GLY A 154 -10.17 13.05 13.96
CA GLY A 154 -9.28 12.59 12.89
C GLY A 154 -8.62 11.24 13.15
N LYS A 155 -9.02 10.51 14.19
CA LYS A 155 -8.61 9.11 14.41
C LYS A 155 -9.47 8.15 13.59
N ILE A 156 -8.92 6.99 13.31
CA ILE A 156 -9.66 5.89 12.70
C ILE A 156 -10.48 5.20 13.80
N ALA A 157 -11.73 4.88 13.51
CA ALA A 157 -12.61 4.19 14.43
C ALA A 157 -12.05 2.81 14.82
N ASN A 158 -12.14 2.48 16.12
CA ASN A 158 -11.62 1.21 16.64
C ASN A 158 -12.22 -0.02 15.93
N SER A 159 -13.46 0.06 15.46
CA SER A 159 -14.13 -1.01 14.69
C SER A 159 -13.42 -1.36 13.38
N CYS A 160 -12.56 -0.47 12.85
CA CYS A 160 -11.76 -0.70 11.64
C CYS A 160 -10.39 -1.34 11.93
N GLN A 161 -9.97 -1.47 13.20
CA GLN A 161 -8.67 -2.03 13.58
C GLN A 161 -8.72 -3.58 13.64
N ILE A 162 -7.58 -4.19 13.31
CA ILE A 162 -7.29 -5.63 13.50
C ILE A 162 -6.36 -5.81 14.70
#